data_84174031f7fc2232df91dc5d32da44eb
#
_entry.id   84174031f7fc2232df91dc5d32da44eb
#
_cell.length_a   1.000
_cell.length_b   1.000
_cell.length_c   1.000
_cell.angle_alpha   90.00
_cell.angle_beta   90.00
_cell.angle_gamma   90.00
#
_symmetry.space_group_name_H-M   'P 1'
#
loop_
_entity.id
_entity.type
_entity.pdbx_description
1 polymer ?
#
loop_
_entity_poly.entity_id
_entity_poly.type
_entity_poly.pdbx_seq_one_letter_code
_entity_poly.pdbx_strand_id
1 'polypeptide(L)'
;MTTDTLLSVKNLAITFSTSKGPVHAVRGVSFDLGRERLGIVGESGSGKSQTGRAILGLTAANGKITADQMQFHDLDLRNLSKRDWRKVRGARISMIMQDPKYSLNPVMTIGDQIIEAYREHHKVNSQEAKRRALDMLAAVKIRDPERVFNSYPHEVSGGMGQRVMIAMMLIPDPEILIADEPTSALDVTVQLQVMAILDDLVRERGMALVFISHDLHLVSSFCDRVLVMYQGHVVEEIRASELDQAKHPYTQGLLNCLPKMDGNHAELPVLTREASWAEA
;
A
#
# COMPACT_ATOMS: atom_id res chain seq x y z
N MET A 1 17.81 -19.32 -6.46
CA MET A 1 16.79 -19.45 -5.41
C MET A 1 15.48 -19.06 -6.07
N THR A 2 14.58 -19.99 -6.31
CA THR A 2 13.22 -19.69 -6.78
C THR A 2 12.52 -18.96 -5.66
N THR A 3 12.37 -17.65 -5.79
CA THR A 3 11.53 -16.85 -4.89
C THR A 3 10.11 -17.40 -5.03
N ASP A 4 9.57 -17.89 -3.93
CA ASP A 4 8.20 -18.39 -3.86
C ASP A 4 7.26 -17.22 -4.19
N THR A 5 6.76 -17.18 -5.43
CA THR A 5 5.93 -16.08 -5.94
C THR A 5 4.56 -16.15 -5.28
N LEU A 6 4.21 -15.16 -4.48
CA LEU A 6 2.91 -15.03 -3.82
C LEU A 6 1.84 -14.47 -4.77
N LEU A 7 2.19 -13.41 -5.51
CA LEU A 7 1.29 -12.73 -6.43
C LEU A 7 1.99 -12.50 -7.76
N SER A 8 1.32 -12.86 -8.87
CA SER A 8 1.77 -12.58 -10.24
C SER A 8 0.72 -11.73 -10.95
N VAL A 9 1.13 -10.59 -11.46
CA VAL A 9 0.32 -9.66 -12.24
C VAL A 9 0.96 -9.50 -13.60
N LYS A 10 0.19 -9.75 -14.71
CA LYS A 10 0.69 -9.59 -16.07
C LYS A 10 -0.30 -8.78 -16.88
N ASN A 11 0.23 -7.76 -17.55
CA ASN A 11 -0.50 -6.87 -18.45
C ASN A 11 -1.77 -6.27 -17.84
N LEU A 12 -1.69 -5.81 -16.58
CA LEU A 12 -2.81 -5.16 -15.90
C LEU A 12 -3.09 -3.81 -16.55
N ALA A 13 -4.33 -3.62 -17.02
CA ALA A 13 -4.82 -2.33 -17.51
C ALA A 13 -6.14 -1.96 -16.84
N ILE A 14 -6.29 -0.65 -16.57
CA ILE A 14 -7.49 -0.10 -15.93
C ILE A 14 -7.93 1.13 -16.71
N THR A 15 -9.17 1.08 -17.20
CA THR A 15 -9.78 2.18 -17.97
C THR A 15 -11.06 2.63 -17.29
N PHE A 16 -11.15 3.91 -16.96
CA PHE A 16 -12.35 4.52 -16.40
C PHE A 16 -13.19 5.16 -17.50
N SER A 17 -14.49 4.89 -17.48
CA SER A 17 -15.47 5.59 -18.31
C SER A 17 -15.82 6.92 -17.65
N THR A 18 -15.56 8.04 -18.34
CA THR A 18 -15.90 9.39 -17.86
C THR A 18 -16.75 10.14 -18.88
N SER A 19 -17.40 11.21 -18.44
CA SER A 19 -18.18 12.10 -19.33
C SER A 19 -17.34 12.76 -20.45
N LYS A 20 -16.01 12.81 -20.28
CA LYS A 20 -15.06 13.38 -21.25
C LYS A 20 -14.39 12.31 -22.12
N GLY A 21 -14.82 11.03 -21.99
CA GLY A 21 -14.21 9.90 -22.68
C GLY A 21 -13.47 8.94 -21.75
N PRO A 22 -12.88 7.86 -22.28
CA PRO A 22 -12.14 6.88 -21.51
C PRO A 22 -10.81 7.45 -20.98
N VAL A 23 -10.50 7.17 -19.71
CA VAL A 23 -9.23 7.51 -19.07
C VAL A 23 -8.50 6.21 -18.73
N HIS A 24 -7.35 5.99 -19.36
CA HIS A 24 -6.49 4.84 -19.15
C HIS A 24 -5.56 5.12 -17.96
N ALA A 25 -5.97 4.68 -16.76
CA ALA A 25 -5.23 4.95 -15.52
C ALA A 25 -4.05 3.99 -15.31
N VAL A 26 -4.14 2.76 -15.82
CA VAL A 26 -3.07 1.75 -15.79
C VAL A 26 -2.99 1.10 -17.16
N ARG A 27 -1.79 0.87 -17.67
CA ARG A 27 -1.55 0.49 -19.06
C ARG A 27 -0.49 -0.60 -19.17
N GLY A 28 -0.89 -1.86 -18.93
CA GLY A 28 -0.04 -3.03 -19.12
C GLY A 28 0.98 -3.28 -18.00
N VAL A 29 0.66 -2.93 -16.76
CA VAL A 29 1.54 -3.14 -15.61
C VAL A 29 1.73 -4.64 -15.36
N SER A 30 2.99 -5.06 -15.24
CA SER A 30 3.37 -6.44 -14.96
C SER A 30 4.43 -6.50 -13.88
N PHE A 31 4.25 -7.38 -12.90
CA PHE A 31 5.24 -7.69 -11.87
C PHE A 31 4.90 -9.00 -11.17
N ASP A 32 5.90 -9.58 -10.53
CA ASP A 32 5.76 -10.69 -9.60
C ASP A 32 6.14 -10.20 -8.20
N LEU A 33 5.46 -10.68 -7.15
CA LEU A 33 5.73 -10.37 -5.76
C LEU A 33 6.01 -11.65 -5.00
N GLY A 34 7.19 -11.75 -4.43
CA GLY A 34 7.57 -12.76 -3.44
C GLY A 34 7.41 -12.23 -2.01
N ARG A 35 8.09 -12.88 -1.05
CA ARG A 35 8.18 -12.36 0.33
C ARG A 35 9.23 -11.27 0.41
N GLU A 36 8.87 -10.10 -0.09
CA GLU A 36 9.72 -8.92 -0.21
C GLU A 36 8.91 -7.64 0.05
N ARG A 37 9.59 -6.51 0.11
CA ARG A 37 9.00 -5.17 0.12
C ARG A 37 9.15 -4.57 -1.27
N LEU A 38 8.05 -4.55 -2.03
CA LEU A 38 7.98 -3.95 -3.35
C LEU A 38 7.49 -2.51 -3.22
N GLY A 39 8.33 -1.55 -3.57
CA GLY A 39 7.95 -0.14 -3.70
C GLY A 39 7.28 0.15 -5.04
N ILE A 40 6.24 0.95 -5.05
CA ILE A 40 5.66 1.52 -6.28
C ILE A 40 5.71 3.03 -6.15
N VAL A 41 6.49 3.68 -7.00
CA VAL A 41 6.70 5.15 -6.98
C VAL A 41 6.31 5.82 -8.27
N GLY A 42 6.11 7.12 -8.22
CA GLY A 42 5.80 7.96 -9.37
C GLY A 42 4.96 9.17 -8.96
N GLU A 43 4.71 10.08 -9.88
CA GLU A 43 3.89 11.28 -9.64
C GLU A 43 2.43 10.93 -9.30
N SER A 44 1.71 11.91 -8.73
CA SER A 44 0.26 11.80 -8.55
C SER A 44 -0.43 11.56 -9.89
N GLY A 45 -1.37 10.61 -9.92
CA GLY A 45 -2.07 10.23 -11.16
C GLY A 45 -1.34 9.21 -12.04
N SER A 46 -0.14 8.72 -11.68
CA SER A 46 0.59 7.71 -12.47
C SER A 46 -0.01 6.29 -12.42
N GLY A 47 -1.07 6.05 -11.65
CA GLY A 47 -1.76 4.76 -11.60
C GLY A 47 -1.44 3.87 -10.39
N LYS A 48 -0.52 4.25 -9.50
CA LYS A 48 -0.06 3.47 -8.34
C LYS A 48 -1.19 2.92 -7.46
N SER A 49 -2.00 3.82 -6.91
CA SER A 49 -3.14 3.44 -6.04
C SER A 49 -4.18 2.60 -6.77
N GLN A 50 -4.37 2.84 -8.08
CA GLN A 50 -5.29 2.03 -8.87
C GLN A 50 -4.76 0.62 -9.10
N THR A 51 -3.45 0.45 -9.26
CA THR A 51 -2.79 -0.86 -9.32
C THR A 51 -3.04 -1.64 -8.02
N GLY A 52 -2.79 -1.03 -6.85
CA GLY A 52 -3.06 -1.67 -5.56
C GLY A 52 -4.54 -2.04 -5.35
N ARG A 53 -5.46 -1.13 -5.69
CA ARG A 53 -6.92 -1.38 -5.60
C ARG A 53 -7.38 -2.48 -6.53
N ALA A 54 -6.82 -2.59 -7.73
CA ALA A 54 -7.17 -3.62 -8.69
C ALA A 54 -6.85 -5.03 -8.19
N ILE A 55 -5.72 -5.22 -7.51
CA ILE A 55 -5.33 -6.50 -6.89
C ILE A 55 -6.39 -7.00 -5.92
N LEU A 56 -7.07 -6.08 -5.22
CA LEU A 56 -8.16 -6.39 -4.29
C LEU A 56 -9.56 -6.33 -4.95
N GLY A 57 -9.66 -6.05 -6.25
CA GLY A 57 -10.95 -5.83 -6.91
C GLY A 57 -11.75 -4.66 -6.32
N LEU A 58 -11.06 -3.60 -5.86
CA LEU A 58 -11.63 -2.39 -5.26
C LEU A 58 -11.67 -1.20 -6.24
N THR A 59 -11.47 -1.44 -7.53
CA THR A 59 -11.63 -0.41 -8.56
C THR A 59 -13.10 0.06 -8.61
N ALA A 60 -13.30 1.37 -8.75
CA ALA A 60 -14.63 1.97 -8.79
C ALA A 60 -15.50 1.37 -9.93
N ALA A 61 -16.81 1.40 -9.78
CA ALA A 61 -17.77 0.73 -10.68
C ALA A 61 -17.69 1.20 -12.15
N ASN A 62 -17.22 2.43 -12.41
CA ASN A 62 -16.99 2.96 -13.75
C ASN A 62 -15.62 2.58 -14.32
N GLY A 63 -14.79 1.82 -13.58
CA GLY A 63 -13.50 1.30 -14.00
C GLY A 63 -13.59 -0.14 -14.51
N LYS A 64 -13.01 -0.38 -15.68
CA LYS A 64 -12.85 -1.72 -16.26
C LYS A 64 -11.42 -2.20 -16.04
N ILE A 65 -11.26 -3.35 -15.38
CA ILE A 65 -9.98 -4.04 -15.21
C ILE A 65 -9.82 -5.10 -16.30
N THR A 66 -8.66 -5.14 -16.94
CA THR A 66 -8.22 -6.24 -17.81
C THR A 66 -6.81 -6.63 -17.42
N ALA A 67 -6.48 -7.92 -17.48
CA ALA A 67 -5.14 -8.45 -17.27
C ALA A 67 -5.01 -9.82 -17.91
N ASP A 68 -3.82 -10.17 -18.38
CA ASP A 68 -3.54 -11.52 -18.87
C ASP A 68 -3.48 -12.51 -17.71
N GLN A 69 -2.91 -12.06 -16.58
CA GLN A 69 -2.83 -12.84 -15.34
C GLN A 69 -2.95 -11.93 -14.12
N MET A 70 -3.70 -12.38 -13.11
CA MET A 70 -3.71 -11.86 -11.72
C MET A 70 -3.83 -13.06 -10.80
N GLN A 71 -2.71 -13.70 -10.50
CA GLN A 71 -2.63 -14.95 -9.77
C GLN A 71 -2.08 -14.71 -8.36
N PHE A 72 -2.83 -15.09 -7.34
CA PHE A 72 -2.38 -15.11 -5.96
C PHE A 72 -2.37 -16.57 -5.47
N HIS A 73 -1.18 -17.15 -5.29
CA HIS A 73 -1.01 -18.60 -5.19
C HIS A 73 -1.79 -19.32 -6.31
N ASP A 74 -2.73 -20.19 -5.94
CA ASP A 74 -3.58 -20.96 -6.86
C ASP A 74 -4.84 -20.20 -7.30
N LEU A 75 -5.08 -18.98 -6.79
CA LEU A 75 -6.31 -18.23 -7.01
C LEU A 75 -6.17 -17.23 -8.14
N ASP A 76 -6.98 -17.36 -9.19
CA ASP A 76 -7.12 -16.33 -10.22
C ASP A 76 -8.06 -15.21 -9.72
N LEU A 77 -7.47 -14.07 -9.38
CA LEU A 77 -8.19 -12.91 -8.81
C LEU A 77 -9.18 -12.28 -9.80
N ARG A 78 -9.02 -12.50 -11.11
CA ARG A 78 -9.90 -11.94 -12.14
C ARG A 78 -11.29 -12.54 -12.10
N ASN A 79 -11.42 -13.79 -11.63
CA ASN A 79 -12.63 -14.61 -11.74
C ASN A 79 -13.24 -14.96 -10.38
N LEU A 80 -12.82 -14.30 -9.28
CA LEU A 80 -13.34 -14.59 -7.97
C LEU A 80 -14.82 -14.17 -7.80
N SER A 81 -15.62 -15.07 -7.23
CA SER A 81 -16.96 -14.74 -6.78
C SER A 81 -16.95 -13.79 -5.58
N LYS A 82 -18.08 -13.11 -5.30
CA LYS A 82 -18.21 -12.27 -4.09
C LYS A 82 -17.90 -13.04 -2.80
N ARG A 83 -18.22 -14.34 -2.74
CA ARG A 83 -17.95 -15.21 -1.59
C ARG A 83 -16.45 -15.49 -1.45
N ASP A 84 -15.74 -15.69 -2.57
CA ASP A 84 -14.32 -16.01 -2.53
C ASP A 84 -13.50 -14.74 -2.26
N TRP A 85 -13.93 -13.58 -2.74
CA TRP A 85 -13.33 -12.29 -2.34
C TRP A 85 -13.33 -12.06 -0.84
N ARG A 86 -14.35 -12.50 -0.09
CA ARG A 86 -14.35 -12.43 1.39
C ARG A 86 -13.25 -13.25 2.04
N LYS A 87 -12.80 -14.34 1.39
CA LYS A 87 -11.69 -15.18 1.89
C LYS A 87 -10.31 -14.58 1.57
N VAL A 88 -10.25 -13.62 0.66
CA VAL A 88 -9.02 -12.95 0.23
C VAL A 88 -8.85 -11.61 0.91
N ARG A 89 -9.86 -10.73 0.81
CA ARG A 89 -9.81 -9.38 1.36
C ARG A 89 -9.77 -9.42 2.88
N GLY A 90 -8.77 -8.76 3.46
CA GLY A 90 -8.51 -8.74 4.89
C GLY A 90 -7.82 -10.02 5.37
N ALA A 91 -8.36 -11.20 5.04
CA ALA A 91 -7.83 -12.48 5.50
C ALA A 91 -6.43 -12.82 4.97
N ARG A 92 -6.17 -12.55 3.69
CA ARG A 92 -4.93 -12.92 3.01
C ARG A 92 -4.22 -11.74 2.37
N ILE A 93 -4.97 -10.78 1.85
CA ILE A 93 -4.45 -9.51 1.30
C ILE A 93 -5.20 -8.38 1.98
N SER A 94 -4.49 -7.53 2.71
CA SER A 94 -5.02 -6.32 3.34
C SER A 94 -4.49 -5.06 2.68
N MET A 95 -5.22 -3.93 2.83
CA MET A 95 -4.80 -2.65 2.29
C MET A 95 -4.97 -1.54 3.32
N ILE A 96 -3.88 -0.83 3.60
CA ILE A 96 -3.88 0.44 4.33
C ILE A 96 -4.15 1.55 3.31
N MET A 97 -5.17 2.35 3.56
CA MET A 97 -5.54 3.48 2.70
C MET A 97 -4.89 4.77 3.19
N GLN A 98 -4.81 5.75 2.31
CA GLN A 98 -4.09 7.02 2.51
C GLN A 98 -4.53 7.80 3.75
N ASP A 99 -5.83 7.85 4.07
CA ASP A 99 -6.36 8.64 5.18
C ASP A 99 -7.17 7.77 6.16
N PRO A 100 -6.73 7.66 7.44
CA PRO A 100 -7.45 6.89 8.46
C PRO A 100 -8.85 7.41 8.74
N LYS A 101 -9.12 8.70 8.51
CA LYS A 101 -10.44 9.30 8.74
C LYS A 101 -11.54 8.68 7.88
N TYR A 102 -11.18 8.19 6.68
CA TYR A 102 -12.11 7.50 5.79
C TYR A 102 -12.16 5.98 6.03
N SER A 103 -11.24 5.44 6.81
CA SER A 103 -11.14 4.01 7.10
C SER A 103 -11.77 3.61 8.42
N LEU A 104 -11.84 4.54 9.38
CA LEU A 104 -12.42 4.29 10.70
C LEU A 104 -13.86 4.84 10.76
N ASN A 105 -14.76 4.02 11.29
CA ASN A 105 -16.15 4.42 11.52
C ASN A 105 -16.25 5.34 12.76
N PRO A 106 -16.64 6.62 12.63
CA PRO A 106 -16.63 7.56 13.74
C PRO A 106 -17.65 7.27 14.85
N VAL A 107 -18.64 6.41 14.59
CA VAL A 107 -19.71 6.08 15.56
C VAL A 107 -19.52 4.72 16.23
N MET A 108 -18.38 4.07 16.00
CA MET A 108 -17.98 2.83 16.68
C MET A 108 -16.70 3.05 17.47
N THR A 109 -16.55 2.35 18.60
CA THR A 109 -15.27 2.36 19.33
C THR A 109 -14.16 1.72 18.50
N ILE A 110 -12.93 2.11 18.74
CA ILE A 110 -11.75 1.54 18.09
C ILE A 110 -11.68 0.03 18.32
N GLY A 111 -11.93 -0.41 19.55
CA GLY A 111 -11.91 -1.82 19.90
C GLY A 111 -12.94 -2.65 19.15
N ASP A 112 -14.17 -2.14 19.03
CA ASP A 112 -15.24 -2.84 18.30
C ASP A 112 -14.89 -3.03 16.83
N GLN A 113 -14.29 -2.02 16.19
CA GLN A 113 -13.87 -2.10 14.79
C GLN A 113 -12.74 -3.12 14.58
N ILE A 114 -11.76 -3.16 15.48
CA ILE A 114 -10.67 -4.14 15.41
C ILE A 114 -11.19 -5.55 15.64
N ILE A 115 -12.12 -5.72 16.61
CA ILE A 115 -12.78 -7.01 16.87
C ILE A 115 -13.60 -7.46 15.65
N GLU A 116 -14.35 -6.56 15.03
CA GLU A 116 -15.15 -6.85 13.83
C GLU A 116 -14.23 -7.36 12.70
N ALA A 117 -13.15 -6.65 12.40
CA ALA A 117 -12.17 -7.06 11.39
C ALA A 117 -11.57 -8.45 11.66
N TYR A 118 -11.30 -8.76 12.93
CA TYR A 118 -10.80 -10.08 13.30
C TYR A 118 -11.85 -11.19 13.17
N ARG A 119 -13.07 -10.95 13.66
CA ARG A 119 -14.15 -11.95 13.70
C ARG A 119 -14.77 -12.23 12.34
N GLU A 120 -14.61 -11.34 11.36
CA GLU A 120 -15.02 -11.63 9.97
C GLU A 120 -14.29 -12.87 9.42
N HIS A 121 -13.06 -13.12 9.88
CA HIS A 121 -12.21 -14.20 9.37
C HIS A 121 -11.94 -15.31 10.38
N HIS A 122 -12.17 -15.07 11.69
CA HIS A 122 -11.87 -16.01 12.76
C HIS A 122 -13.07 -16.28 13.64
N LYS A 123 -13.43 -17.57 13.80
CA LYS A 123 -14.50 -18.00 14.70
C LYS A 123 -13.96 -18.07 16.14
N VAL A 124 -14.01 -16.97 16.84
CA VAL A 124 -13.52 -16.83 18.23
C VAL A 124 -14.59 -16.25 19.14
N ASN A 125 -14.49 -16.53 20.46
CA ASN A 125 -15.33 -15.88 21.45
C ASN A 125 -14.94 -14.42 21.70
N SER A 126 -15.78 -13.67 22.40
CA SER A 126 -15.58 -12.23 22.64
C SER A 126 -14.34 -11.93 23.49
N GLN A 127 -14.00 -12.79 24.43
CA GLN A 127 -12.83 -12.59 25.30
C GLN A 127 -11.52 -12.75 24.51
N GLU A 128 -11.41 -13.75 23.67
CA GLU A 128 -10.26 -13.96 22.80
C GLU A 128 -10.13 -12.81 21.76
N ALA A 129 -11.25 -12.39 21.15
CA ALA A 129 -11.24 -11.27 20.22
C ALA A 129 -10.77 -9.97 20.88
N LYS A 130 -11.24 -9.67 22.11
CA LYS A 130 -10.79 -8.50 22.88
C LYS A 130 -9.30 -8.59 23.20
N ARG A 131 -8.83 -9.74 23.66
CA ARG A 131 -7.41 -9.95 23.95
C ARG A 131 -6.55 -9.70 22.71
N ARG A 132 -6.90 -10.28 21.56
CA ARG A 132 -6.19 -10.07 20.29
C ARG A 132 -6.19 -8.61 19.85
N ALA A 133 -7.28 -7.90 20.02
CA ALA A 133 -7.37 -6.47 19.69
C ALA A 133 -6.43 -5.63 20.58
N LEU A 134 -6.37 -5.91 21.89
CA LEU A 134 -5.46 -5.24 22.81
C LEU A 134 -3.99 -5.55 22.49
N ASP A 135 -3.67 -6.83 22.23
CA ASP A 135 -2.33 -7.26 21.82
C ASP A 135 -1.90 -6.53 20.53
N MET A 136 -2.81 -6.39 19.56
CA MET A 136 -2.53 -5.69 18.31
C MET A 136 -2.32 -4.19 18.50
N LEU A 137 -3.12 -3.53 19.36
CA LEU A 137 -2.93 -2.13 19.72
C LEU A 137 -1.56 -1.91 20.39
N ALA A 138 -1.12 -2.84 21.24
CA ALA A 138 0.22 -2.80 21.83
C ALA A 138 1.32 -3.01 20.76
N ALA A 139 1.13 -3.94 19.80
CA ALA A 139 2.07 -4.21 18.72
C ALA A 139 2.29 -2.98 17.83
N VAL A 140 1.24 -2.17 17.57
CA VAL A 140 1.37 -0.88 16.87
C VAL A 140 1.82 0.27 17.78
N LYS A 141 2.41 -0.06 18.94
CA LYS A 141 3.01 0.89 19.90
C LYS A 141 2.02 1.93 20.44
N ILE A 142 0.76 1.57 20.64
CA ILE A 142 -0.20 2.37 21.42
C ILE A 142 0.17 2.21 22.91
N ARG A 143 0.43 3.34 23.62
CA ARG A 143 0.90 3.34 25.02
C ARG A 143 -0.13 2.84 26.03
N ASP A 144 -1.42 3.14 25.78
CA ASP A 144 -2.54 2.76 26.63
C ASP A 144 -3.61 2.06 25.78
N PRO A 145 -3.40 0.75 25.48
CA PRO A 145 -4.29 0.00 24.60
C PRO A 145 -5.73 -0.08 25.11
N GLU A 146 -5.94 -0.22 26.44
CA GLU A 146 -7.28 -0.32 27.02
C GLU A 146 -8.08 0.97 26.90
N ARG A 147 -7.45 2.12 27.13
CA ARG A 147 -8.09 3.42 26.93
C ARG A 147 -8.46 3.60 25.46
N VAL A 148 -7.50 3.37 24.57
CA VAL A 148 -7.72 3.56 23.13
C VAL A 148 -8.73 2.55 22.57
N PHE A 149 -8.75 1.32 23.06
CA PHE A 149 -9.76 0.32 22.73
C PHE A 149 -11.20 0.85 22.97
N ASN A 150 -11.42 1.55 24.09
CA ASN A 150 -12.72 2.12 24.46
C ASN A 150 -12.99 3.51 23.87
N SER A 151 -12.01 4.13 23.20
CA SER A 151 -12.14 5.44 22.57
C SER A 151 -12.79 5.36 21.18
N TYR A 152 -13.37 6.48 20.75
CA TYR A 152 -13.83 6.70 19.38
C TYR A 152 -12.71 7.29 18.51
N PRO A 153 -12.75 7.15 17.17
CA PRO A 153 -11.73 7.69 16.28
C PRO A 153 -11.44 9.20 16.44
N HIS A 154 -12.43 10.00 16.76
CA HIS A 154 -12.29 11.43 16.96
C HIS A 154 -11.62 11.84 18.29
N GLU A 155 -11.46 10.90 19.23
CA GLU A 155 -10.83 11.13 20.55
C GLU A 155 -9.31 10.81 20.53
N VAL A 156 -8.78 10.39 19.38
CA VAL A 156 -7.35 10.07 19.22
C VAL A 156 -6.66 11.00 18.22
N SER A 157 -5.35 11.18 18.37
CA SER A 157 -4.58 11.99 17.42
C SER A 157 -4.49 11.31 16.03
N GLY A 158 -4.16 12.06 14.97
CA GLY A 158 -4.02 11.53 13.62
C GLY A 158 -3.03 10.37 13.54
N GLY A 159 -1.86 10.49 14.18
CA GLY A 159 -0.86 9.41 14.22
C GLY A 159 -1.33 8.18 15.01
N MET A 160 -2.16 8.36 16.04
CA MET A 160 -2.81 7.24 16.74
C MET A 160 -3.86 6.59 15.83
N GLY A 161 -4.69 7.37 15.14
CA GLY A 161 -5.66 6.85 14.17
C GLY A 161 -5.01 6.03 13.06
N GLN A 162 -3.85 6.47 12.57
CA GLN A 162 -3.05 5.74 11.59
C GLN A 162 -2.60 4.37 12.14
N ARG A 163 -2.07 4.33 13.38
CA ARG A 163 -1.66 3.07 14.01
C ARG A 163 -2.84 2.14 14.28
N VAL A 164 -4.00 2.69 14.65
CA VAL A 164 -5.25 1.93 14.81
C VAL A 164 -5.69 1.32 13.47
N MET A 165 -5.64 2.08 12.38
CA MET A 165 -5.93 1.55 11.05
C MET A 165 -4.96 0.43 10.66
N ILE A 166 -3.66 0.59 10.92
CA ILE A 166 -2.67 -0.47 10.72
C ILE A 166 -3.04 -1.71 11.55
N ALA A 167 -3.39 -1.54 12.83
CA ALA A 167 -3.83 -2.64 13.69
C ALA A 167 -5.04 -3.37 13.11
N MET A 168 -6.05 -2.64 12.66
CA MET A 168 -7.27 -3.20 12.06
C MET A 168 -6.96 -3.99 10.77
N MET A 169 -6.04 -3.51 9.93
CA MET A 169 -5.66 -4.18 8.68
C MET A 169 -4.76 -5.41 8.90
N LEU A 170 -4.03 -5.46 10.01
CA LEU A 170 -3.08 -6.54 10.30
C LEU A 170 -3.59 -7.59 11.29
N ILE A 171 -4.70 -7.33 12.00
CA ILE A 171 -5.21 -8.29 12.99
C ILE A 171 -5.69 -9.61 12.36
N PRO A 172 -6.18 -9.67 11.10
CA PRO A 172 -6.50 -10.94 10.46
C PRO A 172 -5.29 -11.79 10.06
N ASP A 173 -4.05 -11.23 10.18
CA ASP A 173 -2.78 -11.87 9.84
C ASP A 173 -2.60 -12.16 8.33
N PRO A 174 -2.67 -11.13 7.47
CA PRO A 174 -2.60 -11.29 6.03
C PRO A 174 -1.20 -11.72 5.56
N GLU A 175 -1.13 -12.35 4.38
CA GLU A 175 0.12 -12.73 3.71
C GLU A 175 0.73 -11.57 2.91
N ILE A 176 -0.13 -10.68 2.37
CA ILE A 176 0.27 -9.47 1.64
C ILE A 176 -0.38 -8.25 2.27
N LEU A 177 0.41 -7.22 2.53
CA LEU A 177 -0.07 -5.90 2.88
C LEU A 177 0.18 -4.93 1.73
N ILE A 178 -0.86 -4.24 1.28
CA ILE A 178 -0.74 -3.10 0.35
C ILE A 178 -0.86 -1.83 1.18
N ALA A 179 0.15 -1.00 1.20
CA ALA A 179 0.17 0.26 1.93
C ALA A 179 0.17 1.43 0.93
N ASP A 180 -1.01 2.06 0.75
CA ASP A 180 -1.22 3.15 -0.20
C ASP A 180 -1.02 4.49 0.53
N GLU A 181 0.17 5.09 0.35
CA GLU A 181 0.60 6.34 0.99
C GLU A 181 0.35 6.38 2.52
N PRO A 182 0.81 5.38 3.28
CA PRO A 182 0.39 5.18 4.68
C PRO A 182 0.84 6.29 5.63
N THR A 183 1.65 7.23 5.18
CA THR A 183 2.25 8.29 6.01
C THR A 183 2.07 9.70 5.43
N SER A 184 1.37 9.88 4.31
CA SER A 184 1.28 11.16 3.57
C SER A 184 0.62 12.30 4.37
N ALA A 185 -0.21 11.98 5.37
CA ALA A 185 -0.90 12.97 6.22
C ALA A 185 -0.23 13.20 7.59
N LEU A 186 1.00 12.69 7.79
CA LEU A 186 1.70 12.70 9.06
C LEU A 186 2.92 13.63 9.02
N ASP A 187 3.27 14.21 10.18
CA ASP A 187 4.56 14.86 10.34
C ASP A 187 5.72 13.85 10.29
N VAL A 188 6.93 14.35 10.01
CA VAL A 188 8.11 13.52 9.79
C VAL A 188 8.41 12.57 10.96
N THR A 189 8.22 13.04 12.20
CA THR A 189 8.51 12.22 13.40
C THR A 189 7.52 11.06 13.52
N VAL A 190 6.24 11.32 13.31
CA VAL A 190 5.19 10.29 13.33
C VAL A 190 5.33 9.34 12.14
N GLN A 191 5.70 9.86 10.96
CA GLN A 191 6.00 9.05 9.78
C GLN A 191 7.09 8.01 10.08
N LEU A 192 8.23 8.42 10.63
CA LEU A 192 9.33 7.51 10.98
C LEU A 192 8.88 6.42 11.97
N GLN A 193 8.04 6.78 12.96
CA GLN A 193 7.49 5.82 13.92
C GLN A 193 6.55 4.81 13.27
N VAL A 194 5.69 5.25 12.35
CA VAL A 194 4.78 4.36 11.60
C VAL A 194 5.57 3.44 10.69
N MET A 195 6.60 3.96 10.02
CA MET A 195 7.48 3.14 9.17
C MET A 195 8.23 2.07 9.98
N ALA A 196 8.75 2.41 11.17
CA ALA A 196 9.39 1.43 12.05
C ALA A 196 8.42 0.33 12.52
N ILE A 197 7.16 0.70 12.83
CA ILE A 197 6.12 -0.27 13.19
C ILE A 197 5.81 -1.21 12.01
N LEU A 198 5.68 -0.67 10.80
CA LEU A 198 5.44 -1.48 9.60
C LEU A 198 6.63 -2.41 9.32
N ASP A 199 7.87 -1.92 9.49
CA ASP A 199 9.09 -2.72 9.32
C ASP A 199 9.11 -3.92 10.28
N ASP A 200 8.92 -3.65 11.57
CA ASP A 200 8.88 -4.69 12.60
C ASP A 200 7.83 -5.74 12.28
N LEU A 201 6.58 -5.32 12.00
CA LEU A 201 5.45 -6.23 11.78
C LEU A 201 5.57 -7.04 10.47
N VAL A 202 6.06 -6.42 9.39
CA VAL A 202 6.29 -7.13 8.12
C VAL A 202 7.36 -8.20 8.29
N ARG A 203 8.46 -7.85 8.97
CA ARG A 203 9.57 -8.77 9.21
C ARG A 203 9.18 -9.90 10.18
N GLU A 204 8.55 -9.58 11.31
CA GLU A 204 8.16 -10.57 12.32
C GLU A 204 7.14 -11.59 11.81
N ARG A 205 6.23 -11.15 10.94
CA ARG A 205 5.18 -12.01 10.37
C ARG A 205 5.54 -12.64 9.04
N GLY A 206 6.68 -12.27 8.45
CA GLY A 206 7.12 -12.76 7.15
C GLY A 206 6.15 -12.43 6.01
N MET A 207 5.46 -11.28 6.10
CA MET A 207 4.53 -10.80 5.08
C MET A 207 5.26 -10.24 3.87
N ALA A 208 4.63 -10.28 2.71
CA ALA A 208 5.01 -9.42 1.59
C ALA A 208 4.37 -8.03 1.75
N LEU A 209 5.06 -7.00 1.28
CA LEU A 209 4.58 -5.62 1.31
C LEU A 209 4.60 -5.01 -0.10
N VAL A 210 3.49 -4.44 -0.52
CA VAL A 210 3.45 -3.48 -1.64
C VAL A 210 3.32 -2.08 -1.04
N PHE A 211 4.39 -1.30 -1.13
CA PHE A 211 4.47 0.04 -0.54
C PHE A 211 4.34 1.11 -1.63
N ILE A 212 3.22 1.81 -1.65
CA ILE A 212 2.93 2.86 -2.63
C ILE A 212 3.25 4.21 -2.00
N SER A 213 4.10 4.99 -2.66
CA SER A 213 4.46 6.34 -2.23
C SER A 213 4.81 7.23 -3.42
N HIS A 214 4.74 8.53 -3.24
CA HIS A 214 5.34 9.51 -4.14
C HIS A 214 6.75 9.92 -3.68
N ASP A 215 7.17 9.52 -2.50
CA ASP A 215 8.48 9.80 -1.92
C ASP A 215 9.47 8.68 -2.28
N LEU A 216 10.30 8.95 -3.29
CA LEU A 216 11.31 8.02 -3.78
C LEU A 216 12.39 7.73 -2.73
N HIS A 217 12.75 8.73 -1.90
CA HIS A 217 13.74 8.55 -0.84
C HIS A 217 13.25 7.57 0.25
N LEU A 218 11.99 7.73 0.66
CA LEU A 218 11.37 6.82 1.61
C LEU A 218 11.33 5.39 1.07
N VAL A 219 10.94 5.22 -0.19
CA VAL A 219 10.87 3.90 -0.84
C VAL A 219 12.25 3.28 -0.98
N SER A 220 13.27 4.05 -1.38
CA SER A 220 14.64 3.55 -1.52
C SER A 220 15.25 3.04 -0.22
N SER A 221 14.87 3.65 0.90
CA SER A 221 15.37 3.27 2.23
C SER A 221 14.60 2.11 2.87
N PHE A 222 13.38 1.83 2.39
CA PHE A 222 12.47 0.90 3.05
C PHE A 222 12.17 -0.36 2.24
N CYS A 223 12.23 -0.30 0.91
CA CYS A 223 11.88 -1.41 0.03
C CYS A 223 13.12 -2.17 -0.48
N ASP A 224 12.89 -3.41 -0.94
CA ASP A 224 13.93 -4.25 -1.54
C ASP A 224 14.04 -3.97 -3.05
N ARG A 225 12.88 -3.74 -3.71
CA ARG A 225 12.74 -3.51 -5.15
C ARG A 225 11.70 -2.41 -5.40
N VAL A 226 11.87 -1.68 -6.50
CA VAL A 226 11.05 -0.51 -6.83
C VAL A 226 10.53 -0.64 -8.26
N LEU A 227 9.24 -0.41 -8.43
CA LEU A 227 8.60 -0.14 -9.73
C LEU A 227 8.37 1.35 -9.86
N VAL A 228 8.94 1.96 -10.87
CA VAL A 228 8.72 3.38 -11.18
C VAL A 228 7.60 3.49 -12.20
N MET A 229 6.52 4.18 -11.82
CA MET A 229 5.34 4.35 -12.67
C MET A 229 5.23 5.77 -13.24
N TYR A 230 5.02 5.85 -14.53
CA TYR A 230 4.74 7.09 -15.25
C TYR A 230 3.56 6.90 -16.21
N GLN A 231 2.54 7.77 -16.14
CA GLN A 231 1.36 7.78 -17.01
C GLN A 231 0.68 6.40 -17.22
N GLY A 232 0.63 5.60 -16.16
CA GLY A 232 -0.01 4.28 -16.16
C GLY A 232 0.90 3.11 -16.52
N HIS A 233 2.15 3.35 -16.93
CA HIS A 233 3.14 2.33 -17.27
C HIS A 233 4.16 2.16 -16.14
N VAL A 234 4.73 0.97 -16.03
CA VAL A 234 6.00 0.75 -15.33
C VAL A 234 7.10 1.07 -16.31
N VAL A 235 7.84 2.15 -16.07
CA VAL A 235 8.94 2.60 -16.95
C VAL A 235 10.29 2.07 -16.50
N GLU A 236 10.41 1.67 -15.24
CA GLU A 236 11.63 1.04 -14.72
C GLU A 236 11.31 0.14 -13.54
N GLU A 237 12.00 -1.00 -13.47
CA GLU A 237 12.05 -1.90 -12.32
C GLU A 237 13.50 -2.03 -11.89
N ILE A 238 13.79 -1.73 -10.61
CA ILE A 238 15.16 -1.66 -10.11
C ILE A 238 15.21 -2.09 -8.64
N ARG A 239 16.34 -2.64 -8.19
CA ARG A 239 16.57 -2.84 -6.76
C ARG A 239 16.70 -1.50 -6.05
N ALA A 240 16.12 -1.38 -4.87
CA ALA A 240 16.17 -0.14 -4.10
C ALA A 240 17.62 0.31 -3.81
N SER A 241 18.53 -0.65 -3.57
CA SER A 241 19.96 -0.39 -3.36
C SER A 241 20.73 0.07 -4.61
N GLU A 242 20.14 -0.05 -5.79
CA GLU A 242 20.76 0.30 -7.08
C GLU A 242 20.07 1.51 -7.73
N LEU A 243 19.24 2.23 -6.97
CA LEU A 243 18.40 3.32 -7.49
C LEU A 243 19.21 4.49 -8.07
N ASP A 244 20.42 4.71 -7.56
CA ASP A 244 21.40 5.68 -8.09
C ASP A 244 21.93 5.32 -9.48
N GLN A 245 21.74 4.05 -9.91
CA GLN A 245 22.10 3.54 -11.24
C GLN A 245 20.92 3.47 -12.19
N ALA A 246 19.81 4.13 -11.85
CA ALA A 246 18.62 4.18 -12.69
C ALA A 246 18.95 4.66 -14.11
N LYS A 247 18.35 4.00 -15.10
CA LYS A 247 18.62 4.26 -16.53
C LYS A 247 17.56 5.08 -17.19
N HIS A 248 16.31 4.94 -16.73
CA HIS A 248 15.19 5.64 -17.34
C HIS A 248 15.26 7.15 -17.02
N PRO A 249 15.14 8.05 -18.02
CA PRO A 249 15.27 9.51 -17.82
C PRO A 249 14.28 10.07 -16.80
N TYR A 250 13.07 9.52 -16.73
CA TYR A 250 12.08 9.91 -15.72
C TYR A 250 12.54 9.58 -14.30
N THR A 251 13.10 8.37 -14.07
CA THR A 251 13.62 7.96 -12.75
C THR A 251 14.80 8.85 -12.34
N GLN A 252 15.72 9.09 -13.27
CA GLN A 252 16.85 10.00 -13.04
C GLN A 252 16.36 11.43 -12.71
N GLY A 253 15.34 11.90 -13.41
CA GLY A 253 14.71 13.19 -13.17
C GLY A 253 14.09 13.27 -11.77
N LEU A 254 13.37 12.23 -11.33
CA LEU A 254 12.84 12.14 -9.96
C LEU A 254 13.94 12.18 -8.90
N LEU A 255 15.04 11.43 -9.11
CA LEU A 255 16.20 11.42 -8.20
C LEU A 255 16.88 12.80 -8.13
N ASN A 256 17.01 13.49 -9.24
CA ASN A 256 17.62 14.82 -9.29
C ASN A 256 16.77 15.91 -8.62
N CYS A 257 15.43 15.72 -8.56
CA CYS A 257 14.51 16.61 -7.87
C CYS A 257 14.51 16.43 -6.35
N LEU A 258 15.17 15.37 -5.81
CA LEU A 258 15.28 15.17 -4.37
C LEU A 258 16.20 16.23 -3.75
N PRO A 259 15.84 16.82 -2.60
CA PRO A 259 16.72 17.72 -1.87
C PRO A 259 18.01 16.99 -1.45
N LYS A 260 19.16 17.46 -1.91
CA LYS A 260 20.46 16.97 -1.46
C LYS A 260 20.87 17.75 -0.21
N MET A 261 21.40 17.08 0.81
CA MET A 261 21.84 17.71 2.06
C MET A 261 23.09 18.62 1.90
N ASP A 262 23.70 18.67 0.72
CA ASP A 262 24.93 19.41 0.44
C ASP A 262 24.74 20.92 0.19
N GLY A 263 23.61 21.46 0.54
CA GLY A 263 23.42 22.86 0.95
C GLY A 263 23.61 23.98 -0.09
N ASN A 264 23.79 23.72 -1.37
CA ASN A 264 24.14 24.78 -2.33
C ASN A 264 23.22 24.85 -3.58
N HIS A 265 21.90 24.70 -3.40
CA HIS A 265 20.96 24.85 -4.51
C HIS A 265 20.13 26.13 -4.38
N ALA A 266 20.46 27.12 -5.18
CA ALA A 266 19.67 28.35 -5.33
C ALA A 266 18.28 28.07 -5.97
N GLU A 267 18.14 26.99 -6.75
CA GLU A 267 16.88 26.56 -7.38
C GLU A 267 16.80 25.02 -7.39
N LEU A 268 15.65 24.46 -7.01
CA LEU A 268 15.38 23.04 -7.19
C LEU A 268 15.14 22.76 -8.68
N PRO A 269 15.79 21.73 -9.27
CA PRO A 269 15.54 21.36 -10.65
C PRO A 269 14.08 20.93 -10.84
N VAL A 270 13.45 21.49 -11.87
CA VAL A 270 12.08 21.12 -12.27
C VAL A 270 12.16 20.03 -13.33
N LEU A 271 11.42 18.94 -13.12
CA LEU A 271 11.35 17.84 -14.08
C LEU A 271 10.66 18.30 -15.36
N THR A 272 11.41 18.40 -16.47
CA THR A 272 10.85 18.66 -17.80
C THR A 272 10.32 17.34 -18.36
N ARG A 273 9.00 17.23 -18.50
CA ARG A 273 8.32 16.00 -18.92
C ARG A 273 8.41 15.81 -20.43
N GLU A 274 8.71 14.59 -20.87
CA GLU A 274 8.69 14.19 -22.28
C GLU A 274 7.59 13.15 -22.51
N ALA A 275 6.81 13.31 -23.57
CA ALA A 275 5.73 12.38 -23.92
C ALA A 275 6.27 10.99 -24.28
N SER A 276 7.48 10.90 -24.83
CA SER A 276 8.17 9.67 -25.20
C SER A 276 8.47 8.75 -24.01
N TRP A 277 8.49 9.25 -22.79
CA TRP A 277 8.75 8.43 -21.60
C TRP A 277 7.66 7.40 -21.30
N ALA A 278 6.48 7.54 -21.88
CA ALA A 278 5.37 6.60 -21.75
C ALA A 278 5.37 5.50 -22.85
N GLU A 279 6.28 5.56 -23.82
CA GLU A 279 6.32 4.67 -24.99
C GLU A 279 7.40 3.58 -24.87
N ALA A 280 8.10 3.48 -23.75
CA ALA A 280 9.20 2.54 -23.52
C ALA A 280 8.74 1.17 -23.04
#